data_df4383583173dcf9f27402d87acf7c88
#
_entry.id   df4383583173dcf9f27402d87acf7c88
#
_cell.length_a   1.000
_cell.length_b   1.000
_cell.length_c   1.000
_cell.angle_alpha   90.00
_cell.angle_beta   90.00
_cell.angle_gamma   90.00
#
_symmetry.space_group_name_H-M   'P 1'
#
loop_
_entity.id
_entity.type
_entity.pdbx_description
1 polymer ?
#
loop_
_entity_poly.entity_id
_entity_poly.type
_entity_poly.pdbx_seq_one_letter_code
_entity_poly.pdbx_strand_id
1 'polypeptide(L)'
;MRKLLVMLMLGVSLILLAQDKPIVIVELFTSEGCSSCPPADRLLSSIVNETYPETEVIGLSFHVDYWNYIGWKDPYSSKEFSDRQRRYAQKFFNNSIYTPQMIVNGKHQFVGSSRSEWQKAFEKESNSDLVSLNVHSIMVDDSEISLRVNSSKATTINVAIVEKDLSQSVDRGENRGRTLSHDNVVRAFQTKNVEGQENFRLSFPKEVDLAKSSLIVYAQNSRNWYVSGAKKFDLNTYQ
;
A
#
# COMPACT_ATOMS: atom_id res chain seq x y z
N MET A 1 64.01 12.30 32.85
CA MET A 1 62.62 12.75 33.03
C MET A 1 61.95 12.57 31.71
N ARG A 2 61.15 11.50 31.54
CA ARG A 2 60.50 11.09 30.28
C ARG A 2 59.02 11.54 30.34
N LYS A 3 58.68 12.55 29.57
CA LYS A 3 57.27 13.03 29.49
C LYS A 3 56.45 12.06 28.65
N LEU A 4 55.53 11.38 29.28
CA LEU A 4 54.54 10.49 28.65
C LEU A 4 53.39 11.35 28.08
N LEU A 5 53.31 11.46 26.76
CA LEU A 5 52.22 12.15 26.06
C LEU A 5 51.07 11.16 25.91
N VAL A 6 50.03 11.32 26.73
CA VAL A 6 48.79 10.54 26.60
C VAL A 6 47.92 11.22 25.52
N MET A 7 47.84 10.59 24.35
CA MET A 7 47.00 11.03 23.24
C MET A 7 45.60 10.48 23.47
N LEU A 8 44.67 11.35 23.91
CA LEU A 8 43.27 11.06 24.12
C LEU A 8 42.56 11.00 22.74
N MET A 9 42.37 9.79 22.20
CA MET A 9 41.53 9.61 21.00
C MET A 9 40.07 9.78 21.41
N LEU A 10 39.44 10.95 21.11
CA LEU A 10 38.00 11.12 21.13
C LEU A 10 37.41 10.35 19.94
N GLY A 11 36.88 9.17 20.20
CA GLY A 11 36.04 8.45 19.24
C GLY A 11 34.73 9.19 19.05
N VAL A 12 34.61 9.98 18.00
CA VAL A 12 33.30 10.52 17.55
C VAL A 12 32.52 9.37 16.95
N SER A 13 31.62 8.77 17.73
CA SER A 13 30.61 7.86 17.20
C SER A 13 29.67 8.65 16.31
N LEU A 14 29.84 8.57 14.98
CA LEU A 14 28.82 9.03 14.03
C LEU A 14 27.60 8.12 14.23
N ILE A 15 26.59 8.62 14.92
CA ILE A 15 25.25 8.04 14.87
C ILE A 15 24.72 8.37 13.47
N LEU A 16 24.83 7.43 12.53
CA LEU A 16 24.07 7.48 11.28
C LEU A 16 22.58 7.38 11.68
N LEU A 17 21.91 8.52 11.75
CA LEU A 17 20.46 8.56 11.73
C LEU A 17 20.06 7.98 10.37
N ALA A 18 19.54 6.76 10.36
CA ALA A 18 18.91 6.21 9.15
C ALA A 18 17.76 7.17 8.78
N GLN A 19 17.97 7.94 7.74
CA GLN A 19 16.94 8.82 7.20
C GLN A 19 15.89 7.92 6.56
N ASP A 20 14.61 8.06 6.97
CA ASP A 20 13.52 7.30 6.37
C ASP A 20 13.52 7.58 4.85
N LYS A 21 13.55 6.51 4.05
CA LYS A 21 13.51 6.65 2.58
C LYS A 21 12.17 7.25 2.16
N PRO A 22 12.15 8.07 1.11
CA PRO A 22 10.89 8.45 0.46
C PRO A 22 10.05 7.20 0.15
N ILE A 23 8.75 7.30 0.33
CA ILE A 23 7.82 6.20 0.05
C ILE A 23 6.89 6.58 -1.09
N VAL A 24 6.67 5.66 -2.01
CA VAL A 24 5.67 5.80 -3.08
C VAL A 24 4.59 4.76 -2.87
N ILE A 25 3.36 5.22 -2.63
CA ILE A 25 2.17 4.36 -2.54
C ILE A 25 1.56 4.20 -3.92
N VAL A 26 1.34 2.95 -4.32
CA VAL A 26 0.72 2.55 -5.59
C VAL A 26 -0.57 1.80 -5.30
N GLU A 27 -1.72 2.37 -5.63
CA GLU A 27 -3.01 1.72 -5.53
C GLU A 27 -3.45 1.26 -6.92
N LEU A 28 -3.64 -0.05 -7.10
CA LEU A 28 -4.19 -0.64 -8.32
C LEU A 28 -5.63 -1.09 -8.07
N PHE A 29 -6.58 -0.55 -8.83
CA PHE A 29 -7.95 -1.04 -8.88
C PHE A 29 -8.08 -2.04 -10.03
N THR A 30 -8.36 -3.31 -9.69
CA THR A 30 -8.33 -4.48 -10.57
C THR A 30 -9.51 -5.41 -10.30
N SER A 31 -9.66 -6.46 -11.08
CA SER A 31 -10.60 -7.56 -10.83
C SER A 31 -10.20 -8.78 -11.66
N GLU A 32 -10.37 -9.98 -11.10
CA GLU A 32 -10.25 -11.24 -11.84
C GLU A 32 -11.29 -11.37 -12.97
N GLY A 33 -12.41 -10.67 -12.86
CA GLY A 33 -13.44 -10.61 -13.92
C GLY A 33 -13.05 -9.80 -15.14
N CYS A 34 -12.05 -8.94 -15.03
CA CYS A 34 -11.67 -7.97 -16.08
C CYS A 34 -10.54 -8.53 -16.95
N SER A 35 -10.73 -8.76 -18.23
CA SER A 35 -9.72 -9.36 -19.14
C SER A 35 -8.53 -8.47 -19.43
N SER A 36 -8.67 -7.14 -19.27
CA SER A 36 -7.56 -6.18 -19.42
C SER A 36 -6.75 -5.96 -18.15
N CYS A 37 -7.16 -6.56 -17.01
CA CYS A 37 -6.52 -6.38 -15.72
C CYS A 37 -5.20 -7.19 -15.52
N PRO A 38 -5.05 -8.43 -16.00
CA PRO A 38 -3.86 -9.23 -15.72
C PRO A 38 -2.52 -8.59 -16.12
N PRO A 39 -2.41 -7.79 -17.21
CA PRO A 39 -1.17 -7.03 -17.47
C PRO A 39 -0.84 -5.99 -16.40
N ALA A 40 -1.86 -5.38 -15.78
CA ALA A 40 -1.67 -4.39 -14.70
C ALA A 40 -1.26 -5.07 -13.39
N ASP A 41 -1.84 -6.24 -13.07
CA ASP A 41 -1.45 -7.04 -11.92
C ASP A 41 0.03 -7.45 -12.03
N ARG A 42 0.47 -7.93 -13.21
CA ARG A 42 1.89 -8.22 -13.46
C ARG A 42 2.79 -6.99 -13.37
N LEU A 43 2.32 -5.83 -13.81
CA LEU A 43 3.08 -4.59 -13.65
C LEU A 43 3.22 -4.22 -12.19
N LEU A 44 2.16 -4.30 -11.39
CA LEU A 44 2.22 -4.05 -9.94
C LEU A 44 3.20 -5.03 -9.27
N SER A 45 3.11 -6.35 -9.56
CA SER A 45 4.05 -7.35 -9.06
C SER A 45 5.51 -7.01 -9.41
N SER A 46 5.76 -6.60 -10.65
CA SER A 46 7.09 -6.15 -11.09
C SER A 46 7.58 -4.95 -10.28
N ILE A 47 6.72 -3.96 -10.05
CA ILE A 47 7.05 -2.73 -9.34
C ILE A 47 7.39 -3.02 -7.87
N VAL A 48 6.56 -3.79 -7.16
CA VAL A 48 6.75 -4.01 -5.71
C VAL A 48 7.90 -4.96 -5.39
N ASN A 49 8.33 -5.77 -6.36
CA ASN A 49 9.47 -6.68 -6.23
C ASN A 49 10.79 -6.11 -6.80
N GLU A 50 10.74 -4.93 -7.43
CA GLU A 50 11.93 -4.23 -7.91
C GLU A 50 12.63 -3.51 -6.74
N THR A 51 13.96 -3.48 -6.77
CA THR A 51 14.75 -2.77 -5.76
C THR A 51 14.98 -1.33 -6.18
N TYR A 52 14.52 -0.40 -5.35
CA TYR A 52 14.77 1.03 -5.50
C TYR A 52 15.72 1.48 -4.37
N PRO A 53 17.00 1.84 -4.68
CA PRO A 53 17.99 2.13 -3.64
C PRO A 53 17.60 3.26 -2.68
N GLU A 54 16.98 4.32 -3.22
CA GLU A 54 16.67 5.55 -2.49
C GLU A 54 15.18 5.71 -2.14
N THR A 55 14.32 4.77 -2.53
CA THR A 55 12.86 4.91 -2.38
C THR A 55 12.26 3.58 -1.97
N GLU A 56 11.25 3.56 -1.12
CA GLU A 56 10.42 2.39 -0.87
C GLU A 56 9.13 2.50 -1.70
N VAL A 57 8.80 1.46 -2.45
CA VAL A 57 7.55 1.38 -3.22
C VAL A 57 6.62 0.37 -2.57
N ILE A 58 5.43 0.82 -2.20
CA ILE A 58 4.41 0.01 -1.54
C ILE A 58 3.19 -0.08 -2.46
N GLY A 59 2.89 -1.29 -2.93
CA GLY A 59 1.70 -1.57 -3.73
C GLY A 59 0.53 -2.01 -2.88
N LEU A 60 -0.69 -1.65 -3.31
CA LEU A 60 -1.96 -2.11 -2.77
C LEU A 60 -2.86 -2.49 -3.93
N SER A 61 -3.18 -3.78 -4.08
CA SER A 61 -4.11 -4.28 -5.09
C SER A 61 -5.52 -4.33 -4.51
N PHE A 62 -6.39 -3.42 -4.97
CA PHE A 62 -7.79 -3.33 -4.58
C PHE A 62 -8.66 -4.02 -5.62
N HIS A 63 -9.23 -5.17 -5.27
CA HIS A 63 -10.14 -5.90 -6.15
C HIS A 63 -11.56 -5.34 -6.04
N VAL A 64 -12.07 -4.81 -7.15
CA VAL A 64 -13.40 -4.17 -7.21
C VAL A 64 -14.49 -5.19 -7.46
N ASP A 65 -15.70 -4.95 -6.89
CA ASP A 65 -16.82 -5.90 -6.95
C ASP A 65 -17.75 -5.73 -8.16
N TYR A 66 -17.64 -4.61 -8.88
CA TYR A 66 -18.56 -4.32 -9.97
C TYR A 66 -18.36 -5.17 -11.24
N TRP A 67 -17.36 -6.07 -11.26
CA TRP A 67 -17.19 -7.10 -12.28
C TRP A 67 -17.86 -8.44 -11.91
N ASN A 68 -18.33 -8.63 -10.68
CA ASN A 68 -18.86 -9.90 -10.19
C ASN A 68 -20.15 -10.37 -10.90
N TYR A 69 -20.80 -9.48 -11.65
CA TYR A 69 -22.03 -9.80 -12.41
C TYR A 69 -21.80 -10.71 -13.63
N ILE A 70 -20.55 -10.86 -14.10
CA ILE A 70 -20.23 -11.65 -15.31
C ILE A 70 -20.11 -13.16 -15.06
N GLY A 71 -20.61 -13.64 -13.92
CA GLY A 71 -20.64 -15.05 -13.54
C GLY A 71 -19.40 -15.57 -12.79
N TRP A 72 -18.41 -14.70 -12.55
CA TRP A 72 -17.29 -14.94 -11.65
C TRP A 72 -17.31 -13.95 -10.49
N LYS A 73 -17.34 -14.45 -9.29
CA LYS A 73 -17.17 -13.62 -8.09
C LYS A 73 -15.71 -13.66 -7.68
N ASP A 74 -15.01 -12.57 -7.83
CA ASP A 74 -13.63 -12.41 -7.40
C ASP A 74 -13.54 -12.55 -5.88
N PRO A 75 -12.80 -13.54 -5.33
CA PRO A 75 -12.76 -13.84 -3.90
C PRO A 75 -12.15 -12.72 -3.06
N TYR A 76 -11.39 -11.84 -3.69
CA TYR A 76 -10.71 -10.72 -3.02
C TYR A 76 -11.50 -9.41 -3.13
N SER A 77 -12.60 -9.40 -3.89
CA SER A 77 -13.32 -8.18 -4.20
C SER A 77 -14.18 -7.67 -3.03
N SER A 78 -14.24 -6.36 -2.92
CA SER A 78 -15.10 -5.69 -1.93
C SER A 78 -15.77 -4.46 -2.52
N LYS A 79 -17.02 -4.25 -2.09
CA LYS A 79 -17.76 -2.99 -2.38
C LYS A 79 -17.03 -1.77 -1.83
N GLU A 80 -16.37 -1.90 -0.68
CA GLU A 80 -15.58 -0.83 -0.07
C GLU A 80 -14.46 -0.35 -1.01
N PHE A 81 -13.82 -1.28 -1.75
CA PHE A 81 -12.76 -0.95 -2.70
C PHE A 81 -13.31 -0.24 -3.94
N SER A 82 -14.48 -0.65 -4.44
CA SER A 82 -15.18 0.07 -5.49
C SER A 82 -15.62 1.47 -5.05
N ASP A 83 -16.07 1.62 -3.80
CA ASP A 83 -16.43 2.93 -3.24
C ASP A 83 -15.19 3.83 -3.04
N ARG A 84 -14.02 3.25 -2.66
CA ARG A 84 -12.76 3.99 -2.64
C ARG A 84 -12.39 4.52 -4.02
N GLN A 85 -12.51 3.69 -5.05
CA GLN A 85 -12.26 4.10 -6.44
C GLN A 85 -13.21 5.23 -6.89
N ARG A 86 -14.51 5.14 -6.56
CA ARG A 86 -15.48 6.21 -6.86
C ARG A 86 -15.11 7.53 -6.18
N ARG A 87 -14.63 7.49 -4.94
CA ARG A 87 -14.15 8.69 -4.25
C ARG A 87 -12.93 9.30 -4.93
N TYR A 88 -12.01 8.47 -5.47
CA TYR A 88 -10.91 8.97 -6.30
C TYR A 88 -11.41 9.59 -7.60
N ALA A 89 -12.38 8.96 -8.29
CA ALA A 89 -12.97 9.56 -9.49
C ALA A 89 -13.52 10.97 -9.23
N GLN A 90 -14.20 11.18 -8.11
CA GLN A 90 -14.66 12.51 -7.69
C GLN A 90 -13.49 13.49 -7.49
N LYS A 91 -12.37 13.04 -6.87
CA LYS A 91 -11.18 13.88 -6.65
C LYS A 91 -10.46 14.28 -7.94
N PHE A 92 -10.48 13.39 -8.93
CA PHE A 92 -9.89 13.65 -10.24
C PHE A 92 -10.88 14.31 -11.22
N PHE A 93 -12.08 14.67 -10.77
CA PHE A 93 -13.16 15.21 -11.61
C PHE A 93 -13.53 14.30 -12.78
N ASN A 94 -13.43 12.97 -12.58
CA ASN A 94 -13.83 11.96 -13.55
C ASN A 94 -15.28 11.56 -13.31
N ASN A 95 -16.03 11.41 -14.42
CA ASN A 95 -17.44 10.99 -14.37
C ASN A 95 -17.63 9.47 -14.32
N SER A 96 -16.55 8.69 -14.47
CA SER A 96 -16.61 7.23 -14.52
C SER A 96 -15.41 6.61 -13.83
N ILE A 97 -15.57 5.35 -13.40
CA ILE A 97 -14.52 4.48 -12.93
C ILE A 97 -14.22 3.42 -13.99
N TYR A 98 -13.00 2.88 -13.97
CA TYR A 98 -12.55 1.85 -14.92
C TYR A 98 -11.50 0.95 -14.32
N THR A 99 -11.34 -0.24 -14.84
CA THR A 99 -10.22 -1.14 -14.53
C THR A 99 -9.49 -1.54 -15.81
N PRO A 100 -8.17 -1.78 -15.70
CA PRO A 100 -7.33 -1.52 -14.53
C PRO A 100 -6.99 -0.04 -14.39
N GLN A 101 -7.10 0.51 -13.16
CA GLN A 101 -6.69 1.88 -12.87
C GLN A 101 -5.57 1.87 -11.82
N MET A 102 -4.47 2.57 -12.09
CA MET A 102 -3.38 2.79 -11.14
C MET A 102 -3.41 4.22 -10.63
N ILE A 103 -3.18 4.38 -9.32
CA ILE A 103 -3.08 5.68 -8.67
C ILE A 103 -1.79 5.71 -7.87
N VAL A 104 -0.96 6.73 -8.10
CA VAL A 104 0.33 6.91 -7.43
C VAL A 104 0.26 8.11 -6.49
N ASN A 105 0.57 7.89 -5.22
CA ASN A 105 0.54 8.87 -4.13
C ASN A 105 -0.76 9.70 -4.04
N GLY A 106 -1.89 9.18 -4.56
CA GLY A 106 -3.16 9.91 -4.64
C GLY A 106 -3.14 11.10 -5.59
N LYS A 107 -2.07 11.30 -6.38
CA LYS A 107 -1.83 12.45 -7.26
C LYS A 107 -1.96 12.14 -8.74
N HIS A 108 -1.45 10.99 -9.18
CA HIS A 108 -1.40 10.58 -10.57
C HIS A 108 -2.31 9.40 -10.79
N GLN A 109 -3.13 9.43 -11.86
CA GLN A 109 -3.98 8.31 -12.22
C GLN A 109 -3.86 7.98 -13.70
N PHE A 110 -3.82 6.70 -14.05
CA PHE A 110 -3.68 6.23 -15.42
C PHE A 110 -4.12 4.77 -15.57
N VAL A 111 -4.17 4.28 -16.81
CA VAL A 111 -4.45 2.86 -17.09
C VAL A 111 -3.36 1.98 -16.45
N GLY A 112 -3.76 1.09 -15.54
CA GLY A 112 -2.87 0.35 -14.66
C GLY A 112 -1.78 -0.50 -15.34
N SER A 113 -1.94 -0.83 -16.63
CA SER A 113 -0.95 -1.57 -17.41
C SER A 113 0.11 -0.68 -18.11
N SER A 114 0.04 0.65 -17.96
CA SER A 114 0.97 1.58 -18.62
C SER A 114 2.27 1.76 -17.83
N ARG A 115 3.32 1.00 -18.19
CA ARG A 115 4.66 1.14 -17.58
C ARG A 115 5.25 2.54 -17.79
N SER A 116 5.02 3.18 -18.92
CA SER A 116 5.54 4.52 -19.20
C SER A 116 4.91 5.59 -18.29
N GLU A 117 3.60 5.49 -18.01
CA GLU A 117 2.96 6.41 -17.08
C GLU A 117 3.39 6.16 -15.62
N TRP A 118 3.61 4.87 -15.25
CA TRP A 118 4.23 4.53 -13.98
C TRP A 118 5.60 5.21 -13.81
N GLN A 119 6.49 5.06 -14.78
CA GLN A 119 7.83 5.67 -14.73
C GLN A 119 7.78 7.19 -14.54
N LYS A 120 6.94 7.88 -15.30
CA LYS A 120 6.75 9.33 -15.17
C LYS A 120 6.21 9.73 -13.79
N ALA A 121 5.29 8.97 -13.24
CA ALA A 121 4.74 9.21 -11.91
C ALA A 121 5.78 8.94 -10.82
N PHE A 122 6.53 7.84 -10.93
CA PHE A 122 7.60 7.48 -10.01
C PHE A 122 8.70 8.53 -9.96
N GLU A 123 9.20 9.00 -11.12
CA GLU A 123 10.23 10.07 -11.20
C GLU A 123 9.80 11.36 -10.47
N LYS A 124 8.50 11.68 -10.49
CA LYS A 124 7.97 12.87 -9.79
C LYS A 124 7.81 12.66 -8.29
N GLU A 125 7.53 11.44 -7.85
CA GLU A 125 7.15 11.15 -6.46
C GLU A 125 8.28 10.53 -5.63
N SER A 126 9.33 9.98 -6.23
CA SER A 126 10.45 9.31 -5.55
C SER A 126 11.29 10.22 -4.65
N ASN A 127 11.16 11.54 -4.80
CA ASN A 127 11.83 12.54 -3.97
C ASN A 127 10.85 13.33 -3.08
N SER A 128 9.66 12.80 -2.81
CA SER A 128 8.66 13.51 -2.01
C SER A 128 9.05 13.57 -0.53
N ASP A 129 8.89 14.75 0.09
CA ASP A 129 9.05 14.89 1.54
C ASP A 129 7.97 14.09 2.29
N LEU A 130 8.39 13.23 3.20
CA LEU A 130 7.51 12.42 4.02
C LEU A 130 7.20 13.09 5.35
N VAL A 131 5.95 12.96 5.78
CA VAL A 131 5.57 13.24 7.18
C VAL A 131 5.79 11.95 7.98
N SER A 132 6.52 12.06 9.09
CA SER A 132 6.71 10.93 10.00
C SER A 132 5.36 10.48 10.57
N LEU A 133 5.05 9.19 10.43
CA LEU A 133 3.90 8.54 11.05
C LEU A 133 4.33 7.81 12.32
N ASN A 134 3.74 8.19 13.44
CA ASN A 134 3.93 7.48 14.68
C ASN A 134 2.88 6.38 14.83
N VAL A 135 3.33 5.13 14.63
CA VAL A 135 2.51 3.92 14.81
C VAL A 135 3.02 3.18 16.04
N HIS A 136 2.13 2.88 16.97
CA HIS A 136 2.45 2.24 18.24
C HIS A 136 1.52 1.07 18.55
N SER A 137 1.97 0.20 19.44
CA SER A 137 1.13 -0.85 20.05
C SER A 137 0.46 -1.75 19.02
N ILE A 138 1.24 -2.20 17.99
CA ILE A 138 0.73 -3.19 17.05
C ILE A 138 0.59 -4.51 17.80
N MET A 139 -0.64 -5.05 17.82
CA MET A 139 -0.97 -6.37 18.36
C MET A 139 -1.65 -7.16 17.25
N VAL A 140 -1.20 -8.37 17.04
CA VAL A 140 -1.72 -9.28 16.02
C VAL A 140 -2.32 -10.48 16.74
N ASP A 141 -3.56 -10.79 16.41
CA ASP A 141 -4.28 -11.98 16.84
C ASP A 141 -4.72 -12.78 15.61
N ASP A 142 -5.30 -13.96 15.77
CA ASP A 142 -5.65 -14.91 14.70
C ASP A 142 -6.46 -14.31 13.54
N SER A 143 -7.25 -13.30 13.79
CA SER A 143 -8.13 -12.66 12.78
C SER A 143 -8.33 -11.17 12.96
N GLU A 144 -7.54 -10.53 13.81
CA GLU A 144 -7.63 -9.10 14.08
C GLU A 144 -6.24 -8.49 14.32
N ILE A 145 -6.01 -7.32 13.74
CA ILE A 145 -4.87 -6.47 14.09
C ILE A 145 -5.41 -5.22 14.76
N SER A 146 -4.82 -4.87 15.91
CA SER A 146 -5.06 -3.60 16.56
C SER A 146 -3.78 -2.78 16.62
N LEU A 147 -3.90 -1.49 16.40
CA LEU A 147 -2.76 -0.55 16.43
C LEU A 147 -3.23 0.83 16.87
N ARG A 148 -2.26 1.63 17.28
CA ARG A 148 -2.47 3.04 17.65
C ARG A 148 -1.64 3.92 16.73
N VAL A 149 -2.28 4.94 16.16
CA VAL A 149 -1.63 5.93 15.30
C VAL A 149 -1.76 7.31 15.96
N ASN A 150 -0.68 8.09 15.92
CA ASN A 150 -0.68 9.47 16.38
C ASN A 150 -0.34 10.40 15.21
N SER A 151 -1.14 11.44 15.01
CA SER A 151 -0.91 12.46 14.00
C SER A 151 -0.95 13.84 14.63
N SER A 152 0.09 14.65 14.37
CA SER A 152 0.18 16.04 14.85
C SER A 152 -0.73 17.02 14.09
N LYS A 153 -1.35 16.58 13.01
CA LYS A 153 -2.24 17.40 12.15
C LYS A 153 -3.44 16.57 11.75
N ALA A 154 -4.58 17.24 11.56
CA ALA A 154 -5.77 16.60 11.00
C ALA A 154 -5.46 15.99 9.63
N THR A 155 -5.60 14.68 9.51
CA THR A 155 -5.29 13.90 8.31
C THR A 155 -6.18 12.68 8.21
N THR A 156 -6.29 12.12 7.03
CA THR A 156 -6.93 10.82 6.83
C THR A 156 -5.87 9.72 6.93
N ILE A 157 -6.02 8.83 7.90
CA ILE A 157 -5.16 7.65 8.04
C ILE A 157 -5.87 6.45 7.41
N ASN A 158 -5.13 5.76 6.56
CA ASN A 158 -5.53 4.51 5.94
C ASN A 158 -4.66 3.40 6.51
N VAL A 159 -5.29 2.29 6.87
CA VAL A 159 -4.63 1.09 7.37
C VAL A 159 -5.09 -0.08 6.52
N ALA A 160 -4.13 -0.81 5.96
CA ALA A 160 -4.39 -1.97 5.10
C ALA A 160 -3.57 -3.17 5.55
N ILE A 161 -4.14 -4.37 5.44
CA ILE A 161 -3.40 -5.63 5.44
C ILE A 161 -3.31 -6.06 3.99
N VAL A 162 -2.11 -6.27 3.50
CA VAL A 162 -1.85 -6.77 2.15
C VAL A 162 -1.17 -8.13 2.20
N GLU A 163 -1.57 -9.03 1.29
CA GLU A 163 -1.01 -10.38 1.17
C GLU A 163 -0.41 -10.56 -0.22
N LYS A 164 0.79 -11.16 -0.31
CA LYS A 164 1.52 -11.41 -1.55
C LYS A 164 1.47 -12.88 -1.96
N ASP A 165 1.95 -13.16 -3.17
CA ASP A 165 2.07 -14.51 -3.74
C ASP A 165 0.73 -15.28 -3.76
N LEU A 166 -0.36 -14.59 -4.08
CA LEU A 166 -1.66 -15.24 -4.24
C LEU A 166 -1.84 -15.74 -5.67
N SER A 167 -2.51 -16.88 -5.80
CA SER A 167 -2.82 -17.49 -7.10
C SER A 167 -4.24 -18.05 -7.08
N GLN A 168 -5.01 -17.74 -8.14
CA GLN A 168 -6.42 -18.15 -8.25
C GLN A 168 -6.73 -18.67 -9.65
N SER A 169 -7.33 -19.86 -9.73
CA SER A 169 -7.90 -20.37 -10.97
C SER A 169 -9.29 -19.77 -11.20
N VAL A 170 -9.49 -19.20 -12.37
CA VAL A 170 -10.75 -18.53 -12.75
C VAL A 170 -11.62 -19.45 -13.60
N ASP A 171 -12.77 -19.85 -13.07
CA ASP A 171 -13.62 -20.83 -13.74
C ASP A 171 -14.64 -20.22 -14.69
N ARG A 172 -14.95 -18.93 -14.56
CA ARG A 172 -15.97 -18.22 -15.33
C ARG A 172 -15.56 -16.79 -15.66
N GLY A 173 -16.38 -16.07 -16.44
CA GLY A 173 -16.13 -14.69 -16.83
C GLY A 173 -15.07 -14.57 -17.93
N GLU A 174 -14.56 -13.37 -18.16
CA GLU A 174 -13.64 -13.07 -19.28
C GLU A 174 -12.27 -13.73 -19.16
N ASN A 175 -11.82 -14.06 -17.94
CA ASN A 175 -10.56 -14.76 -17.68
C ASN A 175 -10.72 -16.27 -17.45
N ARG A 176 -11.86 -16.84 -17.84
CA ARG A 176 -12.13 -18.28 -17.69
C ARG A 176 -10.99 -19.16 -18.19
N GLY A 177 -10.61 -20.15 -17.39
CA GLY A 177 -9.57 -21.14 -17.71
C GLY A 177 -8.14 -20.63 -17.49
N ARG A 178 -7.97 -19.43 -16.94
CA ARG A 178 -6.66 -18.88 -16.58
C ARG A 178 -6.41 -19.06 -15.09
N THR A 179 -5.14 -19.23 -14.73
CA THR A 179 -4.66 -19.05 -13.37
C THR A 179 -4.02 -17.66 -13.29
N LEU A 180 -4.53 -16.82 -12.40
CA LEU A 180 -4.06 -15.46 -12.19
C LEU A 180 -3.20 -15.41 -10.94
N SER A 181 -2.15 -14.59 -10.98
CA SER A 181 -1.27 -14.34 -9.84
C SER A 181 -1.39 -12.89 -9.41
N HIS A 182 -1.40 -12.66 -8.10
CA HIS A 182 -1.60 -11.35 -7.52
C HIS A 182 -0.60 -11.11 -6.39
N ASP A 183 -0.11 -9.88 -6.31
CA ASP A 183 0.74 -9.40 -5.22
C ASP A 183 0.09 -8.24 -4.48
N ASN A 184 0.36 -8.17 -3.19
CA ASN A 184 -0.09 -7.09 -2.30
C ASN A 184 -1.61 -6.86 -2.37
N VAL A 185 -2.37 -7.97 -2.42
CA VAL A 185 -3.84 -7.92 -2.40
C VAL A 185 -4.32 -7.41 -1.05
N VAL A 186 -5.15 -6.39 -1.07
CA VAL A 186 -5.74 -5.83 0.15
C VAL A 186 -6.76 -6.81 0.71
N ARG A 187 -6.48 -7.35 1.91
CA ARG A 187 -7.32 -8.32 2.62
C ARG A 187 -8.19 -7.69 3.69
N ALA A 188 -7.75 -6.55 4.21
CA ALA A 188 -8.53 -5.71 5.12
C ALA A 188 -8.12 -4.24 4.91
N PHE A 189 -9.06 -3.33 5.08
CA PHE A 189 -8.85 -1.91 4.91
C PHE A 189 -9.70 -1.11 5.89
N GLN A 190 -9.13 -0.08 6.48
CA GLN A 190 -9.85 0.87 7.31
C GLN A 190 -9.32 2.28 7.08
N THR A 191 -10.22 3.25 7.02
CA THR A 191 -9.87 4.65 6.89
C THR A 191 -10.57 5.48 7.99
N LYS A 192 -9.83 6.40 8.61
CA LYS A 192 -10.36 7.34 9.61
C LYS A 192 -9.73 8.71 9.44
N ASN A 193 -10.50 9.76 9.75
CA ASN A 193 -9.94 11.09 9.96
C ASN A 193 -9.38 11.15 11.38
N VAL A 194 -8.12 11.53 11.49
CA VAL A 194 -7.37 11.50 12.76
C VAL A 194 -6.81 12.89 13.05
N GLU A 195 -7.01 13.33 14.28
CA GLU A 195 -6.34 14.47 14.88
C GLU A 195 -5.94 14.07 16.31
N GLY A 196 -4.63 14.07 16.58
CA GLY A 196 -4.10 13.46 17.78
C GLY A 196 -3.94 11.95 17.67
N GLN A 197 -4.41 11.21 18.68
CA GLN A 197 -4.26 9.76 18.79
C GLN A 197 -5.56 9.03 18.44
N GLU A 198 -5.45 7.96 17.63
CA GLU A 198 -6.58 7.12 17.24
C GLU A 198 -6.20 5.63 17.26
N ASN A 199 -7.17 4.79 17.65
CA ASN A 199 -7.04 3.34 17.64
C ASN A 199 -7.70 2.77 16.39
N PHE A 200 -7.00 1.81 15.76
CA PHE A 200 -7.50 1.05 14.63
C PHE A 200 -7.66 -0.41 15.04
N ARG A 201 -8.68 -1.05 14.51
CA ARG A 201 -8.92 -2.49 14.58
C ARG A 201 -9.35 -2.99 13.22
N LEU A 202 -8.59 -3.91 12.66
CA LEU A 202 -8.86 -4.52 11.36
C LEU A 202 -9.07 -6.01 11.55
N SER A 203 -10.29 -6.47 11.32
CA SER A 203 -10.55 -7.90 11.17
C SER A 203 -10.20 -8.31 9.75
N PHE A 204 -9.62 -9.48 9.59
CA PHE A 204 -9.24 -10.04 8.29
C PHE A 204 -9.66 -11.52 8.19
N PRO A 205 -9.81 -12.05 6.97
CA PRO A 205 -10.17 -13.46 6.76
C PRO A 205 -9.15 -14.40 7.38
N LYS A 206 -9.63 -15.50 7.98
CA LYS A 206 -8.75 -16.47 8.67
C LYS A 206 -7.75 -17.20 7.77
N GLU A 207 -8.04 -17.24 6.46
CA GLU A 207 -7.16 -17.81 5.43
C GLU A 207 -5.97 -16.93 5.05
N VAL A 208 -5.87 -15.71 5.60
CA VAL A 208 -4.74 -14.81 5.35
C VAL A 208 -3.47 -15.39 5.98
N ASP A 209 -2.45 -15.57 5.15
CA ASP A 209 -1.12 -16.01 5.59
C ASP A 209 -0.32 -14.81 6.09
N LEU A 210 -0.19 -14.68 7.41
CA LEU A 210 0.56 -13.57 8.03
C LEU A 210 2.05 -13.59 7.65
N ALA A 211 2.63 -14.77 7.33
CA ALA A 211 4.01 -14.87 6.87
C ALA A 211 4.24 -14.21 5.49
N LYS A 212 3.16 -14.07 4.71
CA LYS A 212 3.14 -13.40 3.41
C LYS A 212 2.49 -12.03 3.46
N SER A 213 2.18 -11.51 4.63
CA SER A 213 1.38 -10.31 4.79
C SER A 213 2.17 -9.16 5.39
N SER A 214 1.76 -7.95 5.04
CA SER A 214 2.27 -6.71 5.62
C SER A 214 1.12 -5.81 6.05
N LEU A 215 1.35 -5.09 7.16
CA LEU A 215 0.49 -3.99 7.59
C LEU A 215 1.02 -2.69 7.00
N ILE A 216 0.18 -2.00 6.25
CA ILE A 216 0.49 -0.71 5.63
C ILE A 216 -0.33 0.37 6.32
N VAL A 217 0.35 1.40 6.81
CA VAL A 217 -0.28 2.58 7.42
C VAL A 217 0.16 3.80 6.62
N TYR A 218 -0.77 4.56 6.06
CA TYR A 218 -0.43 5.75 5.31
C TYR A 218 -1.39 6.90 5.54
N ALA A 219 -0.83 8.10 5.55
CA ALA A 219 -1.55 9.35 5.73
C ALA A 219 -1.86 9.98 4.37
N GLN A 220 -3.11 10.45 4.22
CA GLN A 220 -3.55 11.25 3.09
C GLN A 220 -4.07 12.59 3.57
N ASN A 221 -3.74 13.64 2.86
CA ASN A 221 -4.36 14.93 3.08
C ASN A 221 -5.87 14.83 2.82
N SER A 222 -6.69 15.24 3.78
CA SER A 222 -8.15 15.09 3.73
C SER A 222 -8.82 15.89 2.60
N ARG A 223 -8.16 16.94 2.06
CA ARG A 223 -8.70 17.81 1.01
C ARG A 223 -8.38 17.29 -0.40
N ASN A 224 -7.11 16.99 -0.68
CA ASN A 224 -6.65 16.63 -2.04
C ASN A 224 -6.32 15.14 -2.20
N TRP A 225 -6.32 14.35 -1.12
CA TRP A 225 -6.01 12.92 -1.06
C TRP A 225 -4.55 12.55 -1.39
N TYR A 226 -3.66 13.54 -1.44
CA TYR A 226 -2.25 13.27 -1.64
C TYR A 226 -1.67 12.54 -0.43
N VAL A 227 -0.91 11.48 -0.71
CA VAL A 227 -0.16 10.77 0.34
C VAL A 227 0.91 11.69 0.89
N SER A 228 0.99 11.78 2.21
CA SER A 228 1.94 12.63 2.91
C SER A 228 2.90 11.85 3.81
N GLY A 229 2.74 10.55 3.93
CA GLY A 229 3.62 9.67 4.67
C GLY A 229 3.06 8.26 4.74
N ALA A 230 3.94 7.27 4.96
CA ALA A 230 3.53 5.89 5.12
C ALA A 230 4.51 5.12 6.00
N LYS A 231 4.07 3.96 6.51
CA LYS A 231 4.90 2.93 7.14
C LYS A 231 4.41 1.55 6.74
N LYS A 232 5.35 0.63 6.60
CA LYS A 232 5.12 -0.78 6.35
C LYS A 232 5.70 -1.60 7.50
N PHE A 233 4.97 -2.64 7.90
CA PHE A 233 5.39 -3.61 8.92
C PHE A 233 5.14 -5.01 8.38
N ASP A 234 6.16 -5.84 8.34
CA ASP A 234 6.04 -7.24 7.93
C ASP A 234 5.44 -8.06 9.08
N LEU A 235 4.29 -8.70 8.81
CA LEU A 235 3.51 -9.36 9.85
C LEU A 235 4.12 -10.71 10.31
N ASN A 236 5.04 -11.29 9.56
CA ASN A 236 5.82 -12.44 9.98
C ASN A 236 6.62 -12.23 11.27
N THR A 237 6.90 -10.96 11.64
CA THR A 237 7.65 -10.62 12.85
C THR A 237 6.78 -10.57 14.11
N TYR A 238 5.46 -10.73 13.97
CA TYR A 238 4.48 -10.65 15.06
C TYR A 238 3.83 -12.01 15.40
N GLN A 239 4.33 -13.09 14.83
CA GLN A 239 3.89 -14.47 15.10
C GLN A 239 4.56 -15.09 16.32
#